data_58971b70ca8272315f872625b79e58bc
#
_entry.id   58971b70ca8272315f872625b79e58bc
#
_cell.length_a   1.000
_cell.length_b   1.000
_cell.length_c   1.000
_cell.angle_alpha   90.00
_cell.angle_beta   90.00
_cell.angle_gamma   90.00
#
_symmetry.space_group_name_H-M   'P 1'
#
loop_
_entity.id
_entity.type
_entity.pdbx_description
1 polymer ?
#
loop_
_entity_poly.entity_id
_entity_poly.type
_entity_poly.pdbx_seq_one_letter_code
_entity_poly.pdbx_strand_id
1 'polypeptide(L)'
;MSTIKVVSMTGAEVGTVELNDAIFGVEPNMSVVHEVVKNHLANCRQGTQSALTRAEVSGGGRKPWRQKGTGRARQGSTRSPQWTHGGIAFAPKPRTYSYVLNKKVKRLALKSVLSSKAKDG
;
A
#
# COMPACT_ATOMS: atom_id res chain seq x y z
N MET A 1 8.65 -25.57 -27.13
CA MET A 1 9.79 -24.77 -26.61
C MET A 1 9.79 -23.45 -27.36
N SER A 2 9.67 -22.34 -26.68
CA SER A 2 9.76 -21.01 -27.29
C SER A 2 11.23 -20.61 -27.42
N THR A 3 11.65 -20.14 -28.57
CA THR A 3 13.00 -19.62 -28.83
C THR A 3 12.93 -18.10 -28.87
N ILE A 4 13.87 -17.42 -28.24
CA ILE A 4 14.01 -15.97 -28.28
C ILE A 4 15.36 -15.60 -28.92
N LYS A 5 15.35 -14.52 -29.71
CA LYS A 5 16.55 -13.95 -30.30
C LYS A 5 17.38 -13.22 -29.24
N VAL A 6 18.68 -13.46 -29.26
CA VAL A 6 19.64 -12.70 -28.43
C VAL A 6 20.16 -11.53 -29.23
N VAL A 7 20.03 -10.33 -28.72
CA VAL A 7 20.53 -9.10 -29.34
C VAL A 7 21.71 -8.53 -28.53
N SER A 8 22.68 -7.96 -29.25
CA SER A 8 23.79 -7.24 -28.65
C SER A 8 23.33 -5.87 -28.07
N MET A 9 24.19 -5.21 -27.34
CA MET A 9 23.93 -3.83 -26.85
C MET A 9 23.73 -2.82 -27.99
N THR A 10 24.17 -3.13 -29.20
CA THR A 10 23.98 -2.32 -30.41
C THR A 10 22.71 -2.68 -31.18
N GLY A 11 21.92 -3.66 -30.69
CA GLY A 11 20.70 -4.14 -31.36
C GLY A 11 20.91 -5.19 -32.47
N ALA A 12 22.15 -5.63 -32.70
CA ALA A 12 22.45 -6.69 -33.68
C ALA A 12 22.11 -8.08 -33.14
N GLU A 13 21.51 -8.95 -33.96
CA GLU A 13 21.22 -10.34 -33.59
C GLU A 13 22.53 -11.15 -33.47
N VAL A 14 22.73 -11.77 -32.28
CA VAL A 14 23.95 -12.56 -31.97
C VAL A 14 23.67 -14.05 -31.94
N GLY A 15 22.41 -14.45 -31.67
CA GLY A 15 22.04 -15.86 -31.56
C GLY A 15 20.60 -16.08 -31.12
N THR A 16 20.27 -17.31 -30.76
CA THR A 16 18.97 -17.71 -30.24
C THR A 16 19.13 -18.53 -28.96
N VAL A 17 18.21 -18.40 -28.02
CA VAL A 17 18.17 -19.18 -26.77
C VAL A 17 16.82 -19.88 -26.67
N GLU A 18 16.84 -21.15 -26.29
CA GLU A 18 15.63 -21.92 -25.98
C GLU A 18 15.16 -21.64 -24.56
N LEU A 19 13.89 -21.31 -24.38
CA LEU A 19 13.27 -21.08 -23.12
C LEU A 19 12.55 -22.31 -22.56
N ASN A 20 12.65 -22.53 -21.28
CA ASN A 20 11.95 -23.63 -20.60
C ASN A 20 10.45 -23.30 -20.44
N ASP A 21 9.59 -24.07 -21.10
CA ASP A 21 8.13 -23.90 -21.10
C ASP A 21 7.51 -24.00 -19.69
N ALA A 22 8.13 -24.72 -18.75
CA ALA A 22 7.67 -24.79 -17.35
C ALA A 22 7.76 -23.43 -16.61
N ILE A 23 8.50 -22.47 -17.19
CA ILE A 23 8.66 -21.12 -16.62
C ILE A 23 8.05 -20.06 -17.54
N PHE A 24 8.34 -20.12 -18.84
CA PHE A 24 8.01 -19.10 -19.83
C PHE A 24 6.78 -19.46 -20.69
N GLY A 25 6.28 -20.70 -20.60
CA GLY A 25 5.10 -21.18 -21.31
C GLY A 25 3.82 -21.18 -20.49
N VAL A 26 3.84 -20.64 -19.28
CA VAL A 26 2.67 -20.63 -18.37
C VAL A 26 1.64 -19.60 -18.83
N GLU A 27 0.35 -19.95 -18.77
CA GLU A 27 -0.72 -19.00 -19.05
C GLU A 27 -0.72 -17.88 -17.97
N PRO A 28 -0.65 -16.58 -18.38
CA PRO A 28 -0.55 -15.48 -17.44
C PRO A 28 -1.81 -15.32 -16.60
N ASN A 29 -1.67 -15.32 -15.28
CA ASN A 29 -2.75 -15.06 -14.34
C ASN A 29 -2.63 -13.63 -13.76
N MET A 30 -3.34 -12.69 -14.38
CA MET A 30 -3.27 -11.26 -14.03
C MET A 30 -3.79 -10.97 -12.62
N SER A 31 -4.75 -11.74 -12.10
CA SER A 31 -5.26 -11.56 -10.74
C SER A 31 -4.18 -11.83 -9.69
N VAL A 32 -3.40 -12.89 -9.90
CA VAL A 32 -2.29 -13.23 -9.00
C VAL A 32 -1.15 -12.22 -9.09
N VAL A 33 -0.85 -11.74 -10.31
CA VAL A 33 0.14 -10.65 -10.51
C VAL A 33 -0.28 -9.39 -9.78
N HIS A 34 -1.53 -8.95 -9.94
CA HIS A 34 -2.08 -7.78 -9.24
C HIS A 34 -1.96 -7.91 -7.72
N GLU A 35 -2.30 -9.07 -7.15
CA GLU A 35 -2.21 -9.28 -5.71
C GLU A 35 -0.76 -9.19 -5.19
N VAL A 36 0.22 -9.69 -5.96
CA VAL A 36 1.64 -9.59 -5.59
C VAL A 36 2.14 -8.14 -5.68
N VAL A 37 1.74 -7.39 -6.72
CA VAL A 37 2.07 -5.96 -6.85
C VAL A 37 1.48 -5.17 -5.70
N LYS A 38 0.21 -5.38 -5.37
CA LYS A 38 -0.48 -4.76 -4.24
C LYS A 38 0.20 -5.05 -2.90
N ASN A 39 0.62 -6.31 -2.69
CA ASN A 39 1.40 -6.70 -1.52
C ASN A 39 2.74 -5.96 -1.46
N HIS A 40 3.46 -5.87 -2.58
CA HIS A 40 4.74 -5.15 -2.64
C HIS A 40 4.57 -3.68 -2.27
N LEU A 41 3.60 -3.00 -2.89
CA LEU A 41 3.30 -1.59 -2.59
C LEU A 41 2.90 -1.38 -1.13
N ALA A 42 2.10 -2.28 -0.54
CA ALA A 42 1.73 -2.22 0.86
C ALA A 42 2.95 -2.40 1.79
N ASN A 43 3.85 -3.31 1.45
CA ASN A 43 5.07 -3.56 2.23
C ASN A 43 6.08 -2.40 2.15
N CYS A 44 6.04 -1.59 1.10
CA CYS A 44 6.87 -0.38 0.96
C CYS A 44 6.35 0.80 1.79
N ARG A 45 5.11 0.76 2.28
CA ARG A 45 4.54 1.85 3.08
C ARG A 45 5.18 1.92 4.45
N GLN A 46 5.72 3.08 4.82
CA GLN A 46 6.36 3.32 6.11
C GLN A 46 5.37 3.39 7.28
N GLY A 47 4.17 3.91 7.07
CA GLY A 47 3.08 3.93 8.05
C GLY A 47 3.30 4.83 9.27
N THR A 48 4.08 5.89 9.15
CA THR A 48 4.46 6.79 10.25
C THR A 48 3.47 7.93 10.51
N GLN A 49 2.31 7.94 9.83
CA GLN A 49 1.28 8.96 10.06
C GLN A 49 0.83 8.95 11.53
N SER A 50 0.74 10.14 12.13
CA SER A 50 0.28 10.31 13.51
C SER A 50 -0.45 11.62 13.68
N ALA A 51 -1.55 11.60 14.40
CA ALA A 51 -2.26 12.79 14.83
C ALA A 51 -2.77 12.61 16.26
N LEU A 52 -3.03 13.72 16.94
CA LEU A 52 -3.45 13.72 18.34
C LEU A 52 -4.97 13.61 18.46
N THR A 53 -5.43 12.70 19.29
CA THR A 53 -6.83 12.62 19.74
C THR A 53 -7.09 13.71 20.79
N ARG A 54 -8.37 13.97 21.10
CA ARG A 54 -8.74 14.92 22.15
C ARG A 54 -8.16 14.59 23.53
N ALA A 55 -7.83 13.34 23.79
CA ALA A 55 -7.22 12.92 25.05
C ALA A 55 -5.73 13.28 25.13
N GLU A 56 -5.06 13.31 23.98
CA GLU A 56 -3.61 13.57 23.86
C GLU A 56 -3.27 15.04 23.68
N VAL A 57 -4.20 15.85 23.17
CA VAL A 57 -4.00 17.30 23.03
C VAL A 57 -3.88 17.95 24.41
N SER A 58 -2.88 18.82 24.57
CA SER A 58 -2.68 19.58 25.83
C SER A 58 -3.77 20.62 26.04
N GLY A 59 -4.11 20.92 27.30
CA GLY A 59 -5.09 21.93 27.68
C GLY A 59 -6.50 21.41 27.93
N GLY A 60 -7.50 22.28 27.96
CA GLY A 60 -8.93 21.96 27.99
C GLY A 60 -9.44 21.19 29.21
N GLY A 61 -8.74 21.20 30.34
CA GLY A 61 -9.17 20.51 31.57
C GLY A 61 -10.38 21.16 32.24
N ARG A 62 -10.63 22.44 31.99
CA ARG A 62 -11.78 23.17 32.51
C ARG A 62 -12.89 23.27 31.47
N LYS A 63 -14.16 23.15 31.91
CA LYS A 63 -15.33 23.43 31.08
C LYS A 63 -15.34 24.91 30.65
N PRO A 64 -15.48 25.27 29.35
CA PRO A 64 -15.37 26.63 28.85
C PRO A 64 -16.40 27.60 29.51
N TRP A 65 -17.63 27.12 29.71
CA TRP A 65 -18.71 27.88 30.37
C TRP A 65 -19.73 26.95 31.01
N ARG A 66 -20.59 27.51 31.83
CA ARG A 66 -21.66 26.77 32.53
C ARG A 66 -22.65 26.16 31.53
N GLN A 67 -23.33 25.09 31.93
CA GLN A 67 -24.21 24.26 31.10
C GLN A 67 -25.42 25.02 30.54
N LYS A 68 -25.96 26.00 31.28
CA LYS A 68 -27.13 26.81 30.91
C LYS A 68 -26.92 28.30 31.26
N GLY A 69 -27.72 29.19 30.64
CA GLY A 69 -27.72 30.60 30.99
C GLY A 69 -26.62 31.43 30.32
N THR A 70 -26.00 30.96 29.24
CA THR A 70 -24.98 31.71 28.48
C THR A 70 -25.43 32.06 27.06
N GLY A 71 -26.56 31.53 26.59
CA GLY A 71 -27.00 31.66 25.19
C GLY A 71 -26.10 30.97 24.16
N ARG A 72 -25.03 30.31 24.60
CA ARG A 72 -24.06 29.61 23.74
C ARG A 72 -24.37 28.13 23.66
N ALA A 73 -23.84 27.47 22.61
CA ALA A 73 -23.89 26.02 22.49
C ALA A 73 -23.16 25.35 23.68
N ARG A 74 -23.68 24.23 24.14
CA ARG A 74 -23.09 23.47 25.25
C ARG A 74 -21.73 22.89 24.84
N GLN A 75 -20.70 23.14 25.65
CA GLN A 75 -19.33 22.65 25.41
C GLN A 75 -18.77 22.04 26.70
N GLY A 76 -18.09 20.89 26.54
CA GLY A 76 -17.45 20.19 27.64
C GLY A 76 -15.95 20.47 27.74
N SER A 77 -15.28 20.67 26.62
CA SER A 77 -13.82 20.86 26.51
C SER A 77 -13.45 21.61 25.26
N THR A 78 -12.42 22.45 25.33
CA THR A 78 -11.81 23.15 24.20
C THR A 78 -10.97 22.21 23.32
N ARG A 79 -10.66 21.00 23.81
CA ARG A 79 -9.92 19.97 23.05
C ARG A 79 -10.82 19.13 22.12
N SER A 80 -12.12 19.36 22.14
CA SER A 80 -13.07 18.63 21.27
C SER A 80 -12.80 18.92 19.78
N PRO A 81 -13.08 17.98 18.87
CA PRO A 81 -12.72 18.12 17.45
C PRO A 81 -13.31 19.32 16.72
N GLN A 82 -14.44 19.86 17.20
CA GLN A 82 -15.07 21.05 16.64
C GLN A 82 -14.36 22.37 16.99
N TRP A 83 -13.39 22.34 17.88
CA TRP A 83 -12.62 23.50 18.28
C TRP A 83 -11.34 23.64 17.46
N THR A 84 -10.97 24.88 17.16
CA THR A 84 -9.63 25.19 16.61
C THR A 84 -8.57 24.71 17.60
N HIS A 85 -7.56 24.00 17.10
CA HIS A 85 -6.55 23.31 17.91
C HIS A 85 -7.07 22.17 18.80
N GLY A 86 -8.31 21.70 18.60
CA GLY A 86 -8.82 20.48 19.20
C GLY A 86 -8.20 19.22 18.61
N GLY A 87 -8.47 18.08 19.21
CA GLY A 87 -8.02 16.78 18.73
C GLY A 87 -8.80 16.30 17.51
N ILE A 88 -8.25 15.34 16.79
CA ILE A 88 -8.91 14.66 15.66
C ILE A 88 -9.72 13.49 16.20
N ALA A 89 -10.97 13.31 15.77
CA ALA A 89 -11.87 12.28 16.29
C ALA A 89 -11.33 10.87 16.06
N PHE A 90 -10.94 10.55 14.82
CA PHE A 90 -10.29 9.30 14.43
C PHE A 90 -8.85 9.60 13.97
N ALA A 91 -8.03 10.06 14.89
CA ALA A 91 -6.65 10.43 14.62
C ALA A 91 -5.88 9.21 14.10
N PRO A 92 -5.23 9.30 12.92
CA PRO A 92 -4.38 8.23 12.43
C PRO A 92 -3.23 8.00 13.39
N LYS A 93 -2.90 6.73 13.62
CA LYS A 93 -1.76 6.32 14.42
C LYS A 93 -0.77 5.54 13.56
N PRO A 94 0.52 5.52 13.92
CA PRO A 94 1.50 4.69 13.23
C PRO A 94 1.05 3.23 13.21
N ARG A 95 1.12 2.61 12.03
CA ARG A 95 0.77 1.20 11.87
C ARG A 95 1.59 0.56 10.75
N THR A 96 1.78 -0.73 10.83
CA THR A 96 2.37 -1.54 9.78
C THR A 96 1.31 -1.91 8.74
N TYR A 97 1.63 -1.74 7.47
CA TYR A 97 0.79 -2.16 6.34
C TYR A 97 1.25 -3.47 5.72
N SER A 98 2.37 -4.01 6.20
CA SER A 98 2.99 -5.22 5.65
C SER A 98 2.14 -6.46 5.92
N TYR A 99 2.04 -7.31 4.91
CA TYR A 99 1.48 -8.65 5.03
C TYR A 99 2.25 -9.63 4.14
N VAL A 100 2.13 -10.92 4.45
CA VAL A 100 2.89 -11.97 3.78
C VAL A 100 1.99 -12.73 2.82
N LEU A 101 2.44 -12.93 1.58
CA LEU A 101 1.84 -13.85 0.62
C LEU A 101 2.58 -15.18 0.60
N ASN A 102 1.84 -16.26 0.31
CA ASN A 102 2.40 -17.59 0.17
C ASN A 102 3.46 -17.65 -0.94
N LYS A 103 4.55 -18.38 -0.70
CA LYS A 103 5.65 -18.53 -1.66
C LYS A 103 5.19 -19.07 -3.02
N LYS A 104 4.20 -20.00 -3.04
CA LYS A 104 3.62 -20.55 -4.27
C LYS A 104 2.94 -19.47 -5.11
N VAL A 105 2.20 -18.54 -4.49
CA VAL A 105 1.53 -17.42 -5.16
C VAL A 105 2.55 -16.48 -5.80
N LYS A 106 3.60 -16.11 -5.07
CA LYS A 106 4.69 -15.24 -5.58
C LYS A 106 5.39 -15.87 -6.79
N ARG A 107 5.66 -17.19 -6.73
CA ARG A 107 6.28 -17.92 -7.83
C ARG A 107 5.37 -17.99 -9.07
N LEU A 108 4.06 -18.21 -8.87
CA LEU A 108 3.10 -18.22 -9.96
C LEU A 108 2.99 -16.84 -10.64
N ALA A 109 2.94 -15.75 -9.84
CA ALA A 109 2.96 -14.40 -10.37
C ALA A 109 4.21 -14.12 -11.22
N LEU A 110 5.39 -14.49 -10.72
CA LEU A 110 6.65 -14.30 -11.43
C LEU A 110 6.66 -15.06 -12.76
N LYS A 111 6.26 -16.34 -12.77
CA LYS A 111 6.13 -17.14 -13.99
C LYS A 111 5.14 -16.50 -14.97
N SER A 112 3.99 -16.01 -14.50
CA SER A 112 2.97 -15.34 -15.32
C SER A 112 3.53 -14.10 -16.03
N VAL A 113 4.28 -13.27 -15.29
CA VAL A 113 4.92 -12.06 -15.86
C VAL A 113 6.01 -12.43 -16.87
N LEU A 114 6.88 -13.40 -16.55
CA LEU A 114 7.93 -13.85 -17.46
C LEU A 114 7.36 -14.44 -18.74
N SER A 115 6.28 -15.25 -18.64
CA SER A 115 5.59 -15.81 -19.79
C SER A 115 4.95 -14.74 -20.68
N SER A 116 4.35 -13.70 -20.07
CA SER A 116 3.80 -12.57 -20.83
C SER A 116 4.91 -11.83 -21.57
N LYS A 117 6.02 -11.51 -20.89
CA LYS A 117 7.15 -10.81 -21.50
C LYS A 117 7.83 -11.61 -22.61
N ALA A 118 7.94 -12.94 -22.46
CA ALA A 118 8.48 -13.80 -23.50
C ALA A 118 7.57 -13.90 -24.73
N LYS A 119 6.25 -13.65 -24.59
CA LYS A 119 5.30 -13.58 -25.72
C LYS A 119 5.33 -12.23 -26.44
N ASP A 120 5.60 -11.15 -25.70
CA ASP A 120 5.63 -9.78 -26.23
C ASP A 120 6.93 -9.49 -27.01
N GLY A 121 7.98 -10.29 -26.88
CA GLY A 121 9.31 -10.16 -27.48
C GLY A 121 10.27 -9.44 -26.55
#